data_fbe9a3e555b8f39672cf23253abe4fb1
#
_entry.id   fbe9a3e555b8f39672cf23253abe4fb1
#
_cell.length_a   1.000
_cell.length_b   1.000
_cell.length_c   1.000
_cell.angle_alpha   90.00
_cell.angle_beta   90.00
_cell.angle_gamma   90.00
#
_symmetry.space_group_name_H-M   'P 1'
#
loop_
_entity.id
_entity.type
_entity.pdbx_description
1 polymer ?
#
loop_
_entity_poly.entity_id
_entity_poly.type
_entity_poly.pdbx_seq_one_letter_code
_entity_poly.pdbx_strand_id
1 'polypeptide(L)'
;DSLYSTLALEERHLSRHAHEFVWLGVLISCEESLGSHHVKRFVDAGGDAAHLGLATAISAMAKGSEGYLFVEDHWVPHLPTVNPREQYLAAFAQLIGPVPPALAHMTACAVHTCSGNWRALKWQIKAAYQAGVNELELAEALSLAMFPGSVPYYVRAAEVWRQLIVEGAVPASKLFKQWAEISGQGGYDEASGVKE
;
A
#
# COMPACT_ATOMS: atom_id res chain seq x y z
N ASP A 1 -22.57 -0.96 -9.92
CA ASP A 1 -21.93 -2.11 -10.61
C ASP A 1 -20.76 -1.69 -11.50
N SER A 2 -20.87 -0.66 -12.36
CA SER A 2 -19.82 -0.30 -13.33
C SER A 2 -18.49 0.12 -12.65
N LEU A 3 -18.52 0.94 -11.60
CA LEU A 3 -17.31 1.40 -10.93
C LEU A 3 -16.53 0.23 -10.30
N TYR A 4 -17.24 -0.66 -9.62
CA TYR A 4 -16.62 -1.84 -9.04
C TYR A 4 -16.03 -2.75 -10.13
N SER A 5 -16.78 -3.01 -11.20
CA SER A 5 -16.28 -3.84 -12.31
C SER A 5 -14.99 -3.26 -12.90
N THR A 6 -14.99 -1.96 -13.19
CA THR A 6 -13.82 -1.32 -13.82
C THR A 6 -12.61 -1.27 -12.89
N LEU A 7 -12.79 -0.90 -11.62
CA LEU A 7 -11.65 -0.70 -10.72
C LEU A 7 -11.21 -1.98 -10.00
N ALA A 8 -12.15 -2.89 -9.73
CA ALA A 8 -11.89 -4.05 -8.90
C ALA A 8 -11.70 -5.36 -9.68
N LEU A 9 -12.17 -5.43 -10.93
CA LEU A 9 -12.19 -6.69 -11.69
C LEU A 9 -11.45 -6.63 -13.03
N GLU A 10 -11.32 -5.44 -13.64
CA GLU A 10 -10.64 -5.29 -14.93
C GLU A 10 -9.12 -5.19 -14.75
N GLU A 11 -8.39 -5.80 -15.68
CA GLU A 11 -6.94 -5.68 -15.78
C GLU A 11 -6.58 -4.32 -16.39
N ARG A 12 -5.74 -3.53 -15.71
CA ARG A 12 -5.33 -2.19 -16.15
C ARG A 12 -3.80 -2.08 -16.24
N HIS A 13 -3.12 -1.92 -15.14
CA HIS A 13 -1.66 -1.79 -15.07
C HIS A 13 -1.03 -3.02 -14.40
N LEU A 14 -1.66 -3.52 -13.34
CA LEU A 14 -1.28 -4.79 -12.73
C LEU A 14 -1.72 -5.95 -13.62
N SER A 15 -0.85 -6.96 -13.78
CA SER A 15 -1.29 -8.24 -14.33
C SER A 15 -2.40 -8.83 -13.47
N ARG A 16 -3.22 -9.69 -14.04
CA ARG A 16 -4.31 -10.34 -13.29
C ARG A 16 -3.82 -11.03 -12.02
N HIS A 17 -2.68 -11.72 -12.08
CA HIS A 17 -2.08 -12.35 -10.91
C HIS A 17 -1.69 -11.32 -9.84
N ALA A 18 -0.98 -10.26 -10.22
CA ALA A 18 -0.56 -9.21 -9.29
C ALA A 18 -1.75 -8.46 -8.69
N HIS A 19 -2.77 -8.16 -9.49
CA HIS A 19 -4.00 -7.53 -9.07
C HIS A 19 -4.72 -8.36 -7.97
N GLU A 20 -4.92 -9.65 -8.23
CA GLU A 20 -5.57 -10.53 -7.25
C GLU A 20 -4.67 -10.78 -6.03
N PHE A 21 -3.33 -10.78 -6.18
CA PHE A 21 -2.41 -10.86 -5.06
C PHE A 21 -2.56 -9.67 -4.11
N VAL A 22 -2.66 -8.45 -4.63
CA VAL A 22 -2.95 -7.24 -3.83
C VAL A 22 -4.29 -7.37 -3.14
N TRP A 23 -5.33 -7.85 -3.86
CA TRP A 23 -6.64 -8.10 -3.28
C TRP A 23 -6.59 -9.04 -2.08
N LEU A 24 -5.84 -10.16 -2.17
CA LEU A 24 -5.71 -11.07 -1.03
C LEU A 24 -5.09 -10.36 0.18
N GLY A 25 -4.03 -9.58 -0.02
CA GLY A 25 -3.42 -8.80 1.05
C GLY A 25 -4.39 -7.86 1.74
N VAL A 26 -5.15 -7.13 0.95
CA VAL A 26 -6.15 -6.16 1.43
C VAL A 26 -7.30 -6.86 2.17
N LEU A 27 -7.88 -7.92 1.59
CA LEU A 27 -8.99 -8.67 2.21
C LEU A 27 -8.57 -9.33 3.52
N ILE A 28 -7.38 -9.94 3.56
CA ILE A 28 -6.81 -10.52 4.80
C ILE A 28 -6.65 -9.43 5.86
N SER A 29 -6.14 -8.26 5.50
CA SER A 29 -5.91 -7.17 6.45
C SER A 29 -7.20 -6.62 7.06
N CYS A 30 -8.27 -6.60 6.28
CA CYS A 30 -9.60 -6.15 6.70
C CYS A 30 -10.48 -7.27 7.29
N GLU A 31 -9.97 -8.52 7.32
CA GLU A 31 -10.72 -9.70 7.76
C GLU A 31 -12.02 -9.90 6.98
N GLU A 32 -11.99 -9.54 5.67
CA GLU A 32 -13.16 -9.53 4.80
C GLU A 32 -13.31 -10.84 4.04
N SER A 33 -14.16 -11.72 4.53
CA SER A 33 -14.38 -13.06 3.98
C SER A 33 -15.34 -13.10 2.79
N LEU A 34 -16.15 -12.05 2.58
CA LEU A 34 -17.09 -11.99 1.45
C LEU A 34 -16.39 -11.87 0.11
N GLY A 35 -15.13 -11.41 0.09
CA GLY A 35 -14.31 -11.29 -1.10
C GLY A 35 -13.77 -12.64 -1.65
N SER A 36 -14.33 -13.79 -1.26
CA SER A 36 -13.83 -15.12 -1.65
C SER A 36 -13.76 -15.38 -3.15
N HIS A 37 -14.52 -14.64 -3.98
CA HIS A 37 -14.41 -14.69 -5.42
C HIS A 37 -13.01 -14.24 -5.92
N HIS A 38 -12.34 -13.34 -5.20
CA HIS A 38 -10.95 -12.96 -5.49
C HIS A 38 -9.98 -14.11 -5.26
N VAL A 39 -10.23 -14.99 -4.28
CA VAL A 39 -9.42 -16.20 -4.09
C VAL A 39 -9.52 -17.11 -5.31
N LYS A 40 -10.73 -17.30 -5.84
CA LYS A 40 -10.91 -18.10 -7.07
C LYS A 40 -10.19 -17.44 -8.26
N ARG A 41 -10.36 -16.14 -8.46
CA ARG A 41 -9.69 -15.40 -9.54
C ARG A 41 -8.18 -15.47 -9.44
N PHE A 42 -7.65 -15.44 -8.21
CA PHE A 42 -6.23 -15.57 -7.92
C PHE A 42 -5.70 -16.95 -8.34
N VAL A 43 -6.40 -18.03 -7.99
CA VAL A 43 -6.05 -19.40 -8.42
C VAL A 43 -6.13 -19.53 -9.94
N ASP A 44 -7.18 -19.00 -10.57
CA ASP A 44 -7.35 -18.98 -12.03
C ASP A 44 -6.22 -18.18 -12.74
N ALA A 45 -5.58 -17.24 -12.04
CA ALA A 45 -4.43 -16.48 -12.51
C ALA A 45 -3.06 -17.13 -12.20
N GLY A 46 -3.05 -18.37 -11.74
CA GLY A 46 -1.84 -19.13 -11.44
C GLY A 46 -1.30 -18.96 -10.02
N GLY A 47 -2.09 -18.38 -9.12
CA GLY A 47 -1.74 -18.33 -7.71
C GLY A 47 -1.88 -19.66 -7.00
N ASP A 48 -1.08 -19.87 -5.97
CA ASP A 48 -1.05 -21.10 -5.18
C ASP A 48 -0.93 -20.83 -3.67
N ALA A 49 -0.75 -21.89 -2.90
CA ALA A 49 -0.62 -21.81 -1.44
C ALA A 49 0.61 -21.01 -0.99
N ALA A 50 1.71 -21.03 -1.73
CA ALA A 50 2.92 -20.27 -1.38
C ALA A 50 2.68 -18.76 -1.56
N HIS A 51 2.00 -18.38 -2.63
CA HIS A 51 1.57 -16.99 -2.85
C HIS A 51 0.59 -16.52 -1.77
N LEU A 52 -0.41 -17.33 -1.42
CA LEU A 52 -1.35 -17.00 -0.35
C LEU A 52 -0.63 -16.85 1.00
N GLY A 53 0.30 -17.76 1.30
CA GLY A 53 1.13 -17.67 2.50
C GLY A 53 1.92 -16.36 2.58
N LEU A 54 2.50 -15.92 1.45
CA LEU A 54 3.21 -14.65 1.38
C LEU A 54 2.26 -13.46 1.55
N ALA A 55 1.10 -13.43 0.89
CA ALA A 55 0.11 -12.37 1.06
C ALA A 55 -0.35 -12.24 2.53
N THR A 56 -0.53 -13.39 3.20
CA THR A 56 -0.85 -13.44 4.63
C THR A 56 0.27 -12.86 5.48
N ALA A 57 1.53 -13.26 5.23
CA ALA A 57 2.69 -12.76 5.96
C ALA A 57 2.88 -11.24 5.76
N ILE A 58 2.71 -10.74 4.53
CA ILE A 58 2.76 -9.30 4.23
C ILE A 58 1.69 -8.54 5.02
N SER A 59 0.44 -9.02 5.02
CA SER A 59 -0.66 -8.39 5.74
C SER A 59 -0.40 -8.38 7.25
N ALA A 60 0.05 -9.49 7.82
CA ALA A 60 0.37 -9.59 9.24
C ALA A 60 1.52 -8.65 9.63
N MET A 61 2.59 -8.59 8.82
CA MET A 61 3.73 -7.72 9.05
C MET A 61 3.34 -6.25 8.97
N ALA A 62 2.55 -5.86 7.96
CA ALA A 62 2.08 -4.49 7.80
C ALA A 62 1.17 -4.08 8.97
N LYS A 63 0.23 -4.91 9.39
CA LYS A 63 -0.59 -4.66 10.60
C LYS A 63 0.27 -4.57 11.86
N GLY A 64 1.33 -5.38 11.98
CA GLY A 64 2.25 -5.36 13.11
C GLY A 64 3.17 -4.11 13.18
N SER A 65 3.16 -3.24 12.17
CA SER A 65 3.99 -2.02 12.15
C SER A 65 3.69 -1.06 13.31
N GLU A 66 2.52 -1.13 13.92
CA GLU A 66 2.16 -0.32 15.10
C GLU A 66 3.12 -0.53 16.28
N GLY A 67 3.64 -1.73 16.47
CA GLY A 67 4.66 -2.00 17.48
C GLY A 67 5.96 -1.22 17.24
N TYR A 68 6.38 -1.10 15.99
CA TYR A 68 7.55 -0.30 15.63
C TYR A 68 7.31 1.20 15.81
N LEU A 69 6.12 1.68 15.48
CA LEU A 69 5.71 3.08 15.70
C LEU A 69 5.64 3.41 17.19
N PHE A 70 5.13 2.49 18.01
CA PHE A 70 5.14 2.66 19.46
C PHE A 70 6.56 2.80 20.01
N VAL A 71 7.49 1.97 19.59
CA VAL A 71 8.90 2.07 20.00
C VAL A 71 9.51 3.39 19.52
N GLU A 72 9.20 3.83 18.29
CA GLU A 72 9.67 5.12 17.77
C GLU A 72 9.20 6.28 18.63
N ASP A 73 7.93 6.28 19.05
CA ASP A 73 7.33 7.38 19.80
C ASP A 73 7.77 7.43 21.26
N HIS A 74 7.99 6.27 21.88
CA HIS A 74 8.11 6.20 23.34
C HIS A 74 9.47 5.72 23.83
N TRP A 75 10.17 4.86 23.08
CA TRP A 75 11.38 4.22 23.59
C TRP A 75 12.69 4.69 22.93
N VAL A 76 12.64 5.22 21.73
CA VAL A 76 13.81 5.81 21.05
C VAL A 76 14.48 6.90 21.92
N PRO A 77 13.76 7.76 22.67
CA PRO A 77 14.40 8.71 23.58
C PRO A 77 15.30 8.07 24.66
N HIS A 78 15.02 6.83 25.03
CA HIS A 78 15.78 6.07 26.02
C HIS A 78 16.89 5.19 25.39
N LEU A 79 16.75 4.86 24.12
CA LEU A 79 17.64 3.99 23.35
C LEU A 79 17.88 4.60 21.95
N PRO A 80 18.63 5.72 21.87
CA PRO A 80 18.73 6.51 20.63
C PRO A 80 19.44 5.79 19.47
N THR A 81 20.06 4.63 19.71
CA THR A 81 20.65 3.78 18.67
C THR A 81 19.64 2.89 17.97
N VAL A 82 18.41 2.81 18.49
CA VAL A 82 17.32 2.01 17.90
C VAL A 82 16.67 2.80 16.75
N ASN A 83 16.51 2.15 15.59
CA ASN A 83 15.81 2.70 14.45
C ASN A 83 14.64 1.77 14.08
N PRO A 84 13.43 2.01 14.61
CA PRO A 84 12.28 1.15 14.40
C PRO A 84 11.87 1.02 12.94
N ARG A 85 12.01 2.10 12.15
CA ARG A 85 11.75 2.05 10.71
C ARG A 85 12.67 1.07 9.99
N GLU A 86 13.97 1.14 10.25
CA GLU A 86 14.93 0.22 9.65
C GLU A 86 14.68 -1.22 10.11
N GLN A 87 14.36 -1.42 11.38
CA GLN A 87 14.01 -2.74 11.91
C GLN A 87 12.77 -3.31 11.21
N TYR A 88 11.73 -2.52 11.04
CA TYR A 88 10.52 -2.91 10.30
C TYR A 88 10.86 -3.29 8.86
N LEU A 89 11.59 -2.45 8.14
CA LEU A 89 11.94 -2.70 6.74
C LEU A 89 12.88 -3.91 6.60
N ALA A 90 13.79 -4.11 7.53
CA ALA A 90 14.67 -5.28 7.55
C ALA A 90 13.88 -6.58 7.80
N ALA A 91 12.92 -6.55 8.71
CA ALA A 91 12.02 -7.68 8.94
C ALA A 91 11.12 -7.94 7.72
N PHE A 92 10.58 -6.90 7.09
CA PHE A 92 9.79 -7.01 5.87
C PHE A 92 10.60 -7.62 4.72
N ALA A 93 11.88 -7.25 4.58
CA ALA A 93 12.77 -7.80 3.56
C ALA A 93 13.03 -9.31 3.71
N GLN A 94 12.73 -9.91 4.86
CA GLN A 94 12.79 -11.37 5.06
C GLN A 94 11.56 -12.10 4.48
N LEU A 95 10.52 -11.38 4.07
CA LEU A 95 9.35 -11.94 3.41
C LEU A 95 9.68 -12.27 1.95
N ILE A 96 10.47 -13.33 1.78
CA ILE A 96 10.87 -13.82 0.45
C ILE A 96 9.83 -14.83 -0.03
N GLY A 97 9.45 -14.72 -1.28
CA GLY A 97 8.46 -15.62 -1.84
C GLY A 97 8.35 -15.51 -3.37
N PRO A 98 7.27 -16.07 -3.93
CA PRO A 98 7.13 -16.23 -5.37
C PRO A 98 6.77 -14.94 -6.14
N VAL A 99 6.73 -13.78 -5.49
CA VAL A 99 6.42 -12.51 -6.17
C VAL A 99 7.63 -11.57 -6.13
N PRO A 100 7.73 -10.64 -7.09
CA PRO A 100 8.76 -9.61 -7.08
C PRO A 100 8.66 -8.73 -5.81
N PRO A 101 9.80 -8.25 -5.24
CA PRO A 101 9.79 -7.36 -4.09
C PRO A 101 8.91 -6.11 -4.27
N ALA A 102 8.88 -5.53 -5.46
CA ALA A 102 8.02 -4.38 -5.76
C ALA A 102 6.53 -4.69 -5.50
N LEU A 103 6.05 -5.88 -5.92
CA LEU A 103 4.66 -6.30 -5.67
C LEU A 103 4.39 -6.53 -4.19
N ALA A 104 5.33 -7.10 -3.44
CA ALA A 104 5.20 -7.26 -2.00
C ALA A 104 5.07 -5.89 -1.29
N HIS A 105 5.90 -4.92 -1.68
CA HIS A 105 5.82 -3.55 -1.15
C HIS A 105 4.53 -2.83 -1.55
N MET A 106 4.07 -2.96 -2.80
CA MET A 106 2.77 -2.39 -3.24
C MET A 106 1.60 -2.97 -2.44
N THR A 107 1.62 -4.29 -2.20
CA THR A 107 0.59 -4.96 -1.39
C THR A 107 0.59 -4.41 0.04
N ALA A 108 1.74 -4.23 0.67
CA ALA A 108 1.84 -3.64 1.99
C ALA A 108 1.37 -2.17 2.00
N CYS A 109 1.65 -1.39 0.95
CA CYS A 109 1.11 -0.03 0.81
C CYS A 109 -0.44 -0.03 0.81
N ALA A 110 -1.05 -0.95 0.07
CA ALA A 110 -2.51 -1.10 0.05
C ALA A 110 -3.07 -1.51 1.44
N VAL A 111 -2.39 -2.41 2.15
CA VAL A 111 -2.74 -2.80 3.52
C VAL A 111 -2.64 -1.61 4.48
N HIS A 112 -1.57 -0.84 4.45
CA HIS A 112 -1.43 0.36 5.27
C HIS A 112 -2.52 1.40 4.97
N THR A 113 -2.92 1.51 3.70
CA THR A 113 -4.03 2.39 3.30
C THR A 113 -5.34 1.95 3.96
N CYS A 114 -5.68 0.66 3.91
CA CYS A 114 -6.88 0.13 4.58
C CYS A 114 -6.85 0.34 6.09
N SER A 115 -5.67 0.27 6.70
CA SER A 115 -5.50 0.42 8.14
C SER A 115 -5.39 1.88 8.61
N GLY A 116 -5.28 2.85 7.68
CA GLY A 116 -5.06 4.26 8.02
C GLY A 116 -3.70 4.53 8.66
N ASN A 117 -2.72 3.66 8.45
CA ASN A 117 -1.40 3.80 9.05
C ASN A 117 -0.46 4.63 8.14
N TRP A 118 -0.63 5.95 8.17
CA TRP A 118 0.04 6.89 7.26
C TRP A 118 1.55 6.96 7.45
N ARG A 119 2.06 6.80 8.67
CA ARG A 119 3.50 6.81 8.94
C ARG A 119 4.18 5.58 8.34
N ALA A 120 3.63 4.40 8.58
CA ALA A 120 4.14 3.16 8.00
C ALA A 120 3.95 3.14 6.46
N LEU A 121 2.88 3.74 5.94
CA LEU A 121 2.69 3.93 4.51
C LEU A 121 3.82 4.74 3.88
N LYS A 122 4.28 5.83 4.53
CA LYS A 122 5.45 6.60 4.06
C LYS A 122 6.71 5.73 3.97
N TRP A 123 6.95 4.89 4.97
CA TRP A 123 8.08 3.97 4.96
C TRP A 123 7.97 2.97 3.79
N GLN A 124 6.77 2.42 3.62
CA GLN A 124 6.51 1.38 2.62
C GLN A 124 6.59 1.91 1.19
N ILE A 125 6.08 3.12 0.92
CA ILE A 125 6.19 3.76 -0.40
C ILE A 125 7.67 3.99 -0.74
N LYS A 126 8.47 4.52 0.19
CA LYS A 126 9.92 4.70 -0.05
C LYS A 126 10.61 3.38 -0.39
N ALA A 127 10.28 2.30 0.32
CA ALA A 127 10.82 0.97 0.05
C ALA A 127 10.33 0.41 -1.30
N ALA A 128 9.08 0.68 -1.69
CA ALA A 128 8.55 0.30 -2.99
C ALA A 128 9.35 0.96 -4.14
N TYR A 129 9.68 2.24 -4.03
CA TYR A 129 10.54 2.93 -5.00
C TYR A 129 11.96 2.33 -5.03
N GLN A 130 12.53 1.98 -3.89
CA GLN A 130 13.83 1.30 -3.83
C GLN A 130 13.81 -0.08 -4.49
N ALA A 131 12.67 -0.75 -4.46
CA ALA A 131 12.43 -2.01 -5.13
C ALA A 131 12.08 -1.87 -6.64
N GLY A 132 12.09 -0.65 -7.17
CA GLY A 132 11.81 -0.40 -8.59
C GLY A 132 10.34 -0.48 -8.96
N VAL A 133 9.45 -0.04 -8.09
CA VAL A 133 8.00 -0.06 -8.34
C VAL A 133 7.63 0.71 -9.61
N ASN A 134 6.67 0.18 -10.37
CA ASN A 134 5.97 0.93 -11.40
C ASN A 134 4.88 1.80 -10.73
N GLU A 135 4.92 3.10 -10.97
CA GLU A 135 4.02 4.05 -10.31
C GLU A 135 2.55 3.88 -10.70
N LEU A 136 2.25 3.47 -11.94
CA LEU A 136 0.89 3.19 -12.37
C LEU A 136 0.34 1.93 -11.68
N GLU A 137 1.19 0.91 -11.50
CA GLU A 137 0.84 -0.28 -10.73
C GLU A 137 0.61 0.06 -9.24
N LEU A 138 1.46 0.92 -8.66
CA LEU A 138 1.28 1.38 -7.28
C LEU A 138 -0.04 2.16 -7.13
N ALA A 139 -0.36 3.04 -8.08
CA ALA A 139 -1.62 3.77 -8.07
C ALA A 139 -2.83 2.83 -8.13
N GLU A 140 -2.76 1.80 -8.96
CA GLU A 140 -3.80 0.77 -9.03
C GLU A 140 -3.91 -0.01 -7.71
N ALA A 141 -2.78 -0.47 -7.15
CA ALA A 141 -2.76 -1.19 -5.88
C ALA A 141 -3.40 -0.38 -4.73
N LEU A 142 -3.08 0.91 -4.62
CA LEU A 142 -3.69 1.80 -3.63
C LEU A 142 -5.20 1.97 -3.87
N SER A 143 -5.64 2.02 -5.13
CA SER A 143 -7.05 2.18 -5.46
C SER A 143 -7.92 0.99 -5.01
N LEU A 144 -7.36 -0.22 -4.95
CA LEU A 144 -8.09 -1.40 -4.48
C LEU A 144 -8.48 -1.29 -3.00
N ALA A 145 -7.66 -0.59 -2.21
CA ALA A 145 -7.92 -0.36 -0.79
C ALA A 145 -9.18 0.47 -0.52
N MET A 146 -9.72 1.19 -1.51
CA MET A 146 -10.92 2.00 -1.27
C MET A 146 -12.20 1.17 -1.08
N PHE A 147 -12.23 -0.06 -1.54
CA PHE A 147 -13.42 -0.91 -1.43
C PHE A 147 -13.61 -1.47 -0.01
N PRO A 148 -12.65 -2.19 0.59
CA PRO A 148 -12.80 -2.66 1.96
C PRO A 148 -12.37 -1.62 3.02
N GLY A 149 -11.46 -0.71 2.67
CA GLY A 149 -11.03 0.37 3.56
C GLY A 149 -12.02 1.54 3.56
N SER A 150 -11.85 2.47 2.68
CA SER A 150 -12.80 3.54 2.34
C SER A 150 -12.22 4.47 1.26
N VAL A 151 -13.09 5.21 0.56
CA VAL A 151 -12.66 6.26 -0.38
C VAL A 151 -11.85 7.35 0.34
N PRO A 152 -12.23 7.88 1.51
CA PRO A 152 -11.40 8.83 2.26
C PRO A 152 -10.00 8.32 2.57
N TYR A 153 -9.83 7.05 2.88
CA TYR A 153 -8.52 6.46 3.16
C TYR A 153 -7.66 6.41 1.89
N TYR A 154 -8.26 6.07 0.75
CA TYR A 154 -7.56 6.13 -0.53
C TYR A 154 -7.09 7.55 -0.87
N VAL A 155 -7.97 8.55 -0.71
CA VAL A 155 -7.62 9.96 -0.92
C VAL A 155 -6.46 10.39 -0.02
N ARG A 156 -6.49 9.99 1.26
CA ARG A 156 -5.41 10.27 2.22
C ARG A 156 -4.10 9.57 1.83
N ALA A 157 -4.16 8.35 1.35
CA ALA A 157 -2.97 7.64 0.87
C ALA A 157 -2.35 8.32 -0.36
N ALA A 158 -3.18 8.78 -1.29
CA ALA A 158 -2.74 9.57 -2.44
C ALA A 158 -2.04 10.86 -1.99
N GLU A 159 -2.58 11.57 -0.98
CA GLU A 159 -1.95 12.76 -0.42
C GLU A 159 -0.60 12.46 0.26
N VAL A 160 -0.51 11.38 1.03
CA VAL A 160 0.76 10.92 1.61
C VAL A 160 1.81 10.68 0.53
N TRP A 161 1.43 10.04 -0.56
CA TRP A 161 2.33 9.80 -1.69
C TRP A 161 2.71 11.10 -2.40
N ARG A 162 1.74 11.97 -2.67
CA ARG A 162 1.97 13.29 -3.26
C ARG A 162 3.00 14.10 -2.46
N GLN A 163 2.86 14.15 -1.13
CA GLN A 163 3.81 14.82 -0.25
C GLN A 163 5.24 14.28 -0.40
N LEU A 164 5.41 12.94 -0.44
CA LEU A 164 6.74 12.34 -0.66
C LEU A 164 7.35 12.75 -2.00
N ILE A 165 6.53 12.92 -3.04
CA ILE A 165 7.00 13.38 -4.36
C ILE A 165 7.40 14.85 -4.31
N VAL A 166 6.57 15.71 -3.73
CA VAL A 166 6.84 17.15 -3.60
C VAL A 166 8.09 17.42 -2.77
N GLU A 167 8.27 16.68 -1.68
CA GLU A 167 9.44 16.75 -0.82
C GLU A 167 10.73 16.18 -1.49
N GLY A 168 10.62 15.57 -2.67
CA GLY A 168 11.74 14.88 -3.31
C GLY A 168 12.22 13.65 -2.56
N ALA A 169 11.40 13.08 -1.68
CA ALA A 169 11.73 11.94 -0.84
C ALA A 169 11.70 10.60 -1.60
N VAL A 170 11.15 10.60 -2.83
CA VAL A 170 11.13 9.46 -3.76
C VAL A 170 11.47 9.93 -5.17
N PRO A 171 12.14 9.10 -6.00
CA PRO A 171 12.56 9.45 -7.36
C PRO A 171 11.40 9.28 -8.35
N ALA A 172 10.32 10.05 -8.17
CA ALA A 172 9.14 9.95 -9.01
C ALA A 172 9.41 10.31 -10.47
N SER A 173 8.69 9.69 -11.40
CA SER A 173 8.73 9.97 -12.82
C SER A 173 8.22 11.40 -13.13
N LYS A 174 8.49 11.87 -14.35
CA LYS A 174 8.00 13.17 -14.80
C LYS A 174 6.46 13.24 -14.72
N LEU A 175 5.77 12.17 -15.08
CA LEU A 175 4.31 12.10 -15.03
C LEU A 175 3.79 12.32 -13.60
N PHE A 176 4.34 11.60 -12.64
CA PHE A 176 3.90 11.68 -11.25
C PHE A 176 4.34 12.98 -10.55
N LYS A 177 5.48 13.56 -10.95
CA LYS A 177 5.85 14.93 -10.51
C LYS A 177 4.83 15.96 -10.98
N GLN A 178 4.43 15.90 -12.27
CA GLN A 178 3.38 16.78 -12.80
C GLN A 178 2.05 16.58 -12.09
N TRP A 179 1.66 15.33 -11.82
CA TRP A 179 0.47 15.04 -11.03
C TRP A 179 0.56 15.65 -9.63
N ALA A 180 1.68 15.55 -8.96
CA ALA A 180 1.86 16.07 -7.60
C ALA A 180 1.78 17.60 -7.51
N GLU A 181 2.04 18.30 -8.61
CA GLU A 181 1.98 19.78 -8.72
C GLU A 181 0.59 20.31 -9.07
N ILE A 182 -0.37 19.47 -9.47
CA ILE A 182 -1.71 19.92 -9.83
C ILE A 182 -2.39 20.46 -8.57
N SER A 183 -2.76 21.76 -8.60
CA SER A 183 -3.56 22.38 -7.55
C SER A 183 -5.01 21.89 -7.61
N GLY A 184 -5.72 21.93 -6.49
CA GLY A 184 -7.13 21.54 -6.41
C GLY A 184 -7.36 20.02 -6.39
N GLN A 185 -6.32 19.22 -6.22
CA GLN A 185 -6.47 17.81 -5.90
C GLN A 185 -6.72 17.59 -4.42
N GLY A 186 -6.86 18.69 -3.74
CA GLY A 186 -6.86 18.89 -2.30
C GLY A 186 -7.42 17.83 -1.49
N GLY A 187 -7.16 16.83 -1.51
CA GLY A 187 -7.42 15.84 -0.56
C GLY A 187 -8.62 16.16 0.32
N TYR A 188 -8.48 15.75 1.49
CA TYR A 188 -9.51 15.84 2.52
C TYR A 188 -9.79 17.28 2.98
N ASP A 189 -8.81 18.15 2.93
CA ASP A 189 -8.90 19.51 3.50
C ASP A 189 -9.69 20.45 2.60
N GLU A 190 -9.55 20.36 1.27
CA GLU A 190 -10.42 21.08 0.35
C GLU A 190 -11.89 20.61 0.41
N ALA A 191 -12.11 19.30 0.52
CA ALA A 191 -13.45 18.75 0.66
C ALA A 191 -14.12 19.17 1.97
N SER A 192 -13.35 19.43 3.03
CA SER A 192 -13.83 19.92 4.33
C SER A 192 -14.06 21.43 4.35
N GLY A 193 -13.68 22.16 3.29
CA GLY A 193 -13.79 23.62 3.23
C GLY A 193 -12.74 24.36 4.05
N VAL A 194 -11.74 23.68 4.56
CA VAL A 194 -10.58 24.32 5.19
C VAL A 194 -9.71 24.92 4.08
N LYS A 195 -9.70 26.24 3.99
CA LYS A 195 -8.73 26.94 3.13
C LYS A 195 -7.41 27.02 3.87
N GLU A 196 -6.33 26.57 3.25
CA GLU A 196 -4.98 26.90 3.68
C GLU A 196 -4.75 28.43 3.68
#